data_73bda015cc3ff0f000ec9571efe51bba
#
_entry.id   73bda015cc3ff0f000ec9571efe51bba
#
_cell.length_a   1.000
_cell.length_b   1.000
_cell.length_c   1.000
_cell.angle_alpha   90.00
_cell.angle_beta   90.00
_cell.angle_gamma   90.00
#
_symmetry.space_group_name_H-M   'P 1'
#
loop_
_entity.id
_entity.type
_entity.pdbx_description
1 polymer ?
#
loop_
_entity_poly.entity_id
_entity_poly.type
_entity_poly.pdbx_seq_one_letter_code
_entity_poly.pdbx_strand_id
1 'polypeptide(L)'
;MNRKKPTLDFTITEKSFFLSFLIFLLSGFYIMLNAQSKEISSTYNIRNYGAIGDGKNLDSPSINKAIEEASKAGGGTVLVPAGTYLSGSIRLKSNINLYLDAGATILGAPQEMNAYDETEPSNAGPYQDGAHTYFHNSLIWGENLTNVFITGHGIINGGGIVRDDLILNKMNDHDNWKNPNPPAMQSLRLGNKAIALKLCKNVTIKDITIVHGGHFAMLLTGIDMMTIDNVTIDTNRDGMDIDCCRNVVISNCRVNSPGDDGICLKSTFALGEFRITENVSITNCQVSGFQEGTLLDGTMKPRPNASGRIKLGTESSGGFRNITISNCTIRSCRGLALESVDGGILENITISNLVMTDLYHYAIYIATGNRNRSPEAKMHSRMKNVLISNVIATVSEKMSGIQIMGLPEEPIDGLRLENIRLTTKGGGTSEDAAIKPRELADGYPEPYKIGTLPAYGIFARHIKNLELANITTQFETDDKRPAAMFSDIQGLQIDNLKLQADSGIKAALFASDVKDIQIMNSPSIDQNLYSKKTKK
;
A
#
# COMPACT_ATOMS: atom_id res chain seq x y z
N MET A 1 -20.57 -59.59 -71.97
CA MET A 1 -19.29 -59.45 -71.26
C MET A 1 -19.60 -59.29 -69.75
N ASN A 2 -19.66 -60.45 -69.03
CA ASN A 2 -19.99 -60.51 -67.61
C ASN A 2 -18.72 -60.34 -66.78
N ARG A 3 -18.59 -59.24 -66.05
CA ARG A 3 -17.55 -59.10 -65.04
C ARG A 3 -18.09 -59.64 -63.70
N LYS A 4 -17.54 -60.81 -63.29
CA LYS A 4 -17.71 -61.33 -61.91
C LYS A 4 -17.00 -60.41 -60.90
N LYS A 5 -17.67 -60.06 -59.83
CA LYS A 5 -17.05 -59.45 -58.63
C LYS A 5 -16.29 -60.53 -57.86
N PRO A 6 -15.08 -60.28 -57.35
CA PRO A 6 -14.39 -61.24 -56.50
C PRO A 6 -15.06 -61.28 -55.15
N THR A 7 -15.52 -62.43 -54.69
CA THR A 7 -15.87 -62.70 -53.30
C THR A 7 -14.59 -63.04 -52.53
N LEU A 8 -14.24 -62.24 -51.50
CA LEU A 8 -13.15 -62.60 -50.57
C LEU A 8 -13.71 -63.65 -49.60
N ASP A 9 -13.34 -64.93 -49.83
CA ASP A 9 -13.57 -66.01 -48.86
C ASP A 9 -12.39 -66.09 -47.88
N PHE A 10 -12.60 -65.62 -46.62
CA PHE A 10 -11.62 -65.81 -45.58
C PHE A 10 -11.65 -67.26 -45.05
N THR A 11 -10.49 -67.87 -44.85
CA THR A 11 -10.35 -69.21 -44.25
C THR A 11 -10.74 -69.13 -42.77
N ILE A 12 -11.09 -70.27 -42.12
CA ILE A 12 -11.52 -70.33 -40.69
C ILE A 12 -10.45 -69.77 -39.77
N THR A 13 -9.17 -69.88 -40.07
CA THR A 13 -8.02 -69.32 -39.31
C THR A 13 -7.94 -67.80 -39.37
N GLU A 14 -8.23 -67.23 -40.54
CA GLU A 14 -8.24 -65.77 -40.71
C GLU A 14 -9.42 -65.13 -40.00
N LYS A 15 -10.58 -65.76 -39.99
CA LYS A 15 -11.76 -65.32 -39.24
C LYS A 15 -11.51 -65.35 -37.74
N SER A 16 -10.80 -66.34 -37.23
CA SER A 16 -10.43 -66.48 -35.81
C SER A 16 -9.43 -65.38 -35.40
N PHE A 17 -8.46 -65.07 -36.28
CA PHE A 17 -7.48 -64.00 -36.01
C PHE A 17 -8.14 -62.64 -36.01
N PHE A 18 -9.05 -62.37 -36.94
CA PHE A 18 -9.79 -61.11 -37.03
C PHE A 18 -10.71 -60.90 -35.82
N LEU A 19 -11.37 -61.95 -35.35
CA LEU A 19 -12.22 -61.90 -34.17
C LEU A 19 -11.40 -61.66 -32.89
N SER A 20 -10.22 -62.30 -32.74
CA SER A 20 -9.31 -62.07 -31.64
C SER A 20 -8.72 -60.67 -31.63
N PHE A 21 -8.38 -60.13 -32.81
CA PHE A 21 -7.91 -58.75 -32.96
C PHE A 21 -9.00 -57.70 -32.67
N LEU A 22 -10.24 -57.98 -33.08
CA LEU A 22 -11.39 -57.11 -32.77
C LEU A 22 -11.72 -57.10 -31.26
N ILE A 23 -11.62 -58.26 -30.58
CA ILE A 23 -11.81 -58.41 -29.12
C ILE A 23 -10.69 -57.65 -28.39
N PHE A 24 -9.45 -57.69 -28.87
CA PHE A 24 -8.34 -56.95 -28.29
C PHE A 24 -8.48 -55.45 -28.46
N LEU A 25 -8.94 -54.99 -29.63
CA LEU A 25 -9.27 -53.60 -29.89
C LEU A 25 -10.45 -53.11 -29.04
N LEU A 26 -11.51 -53.91 -28.90
CA LEU A 26 -12.67 -53.58 -28.08
C LEU A 26 -12.34 -53.61 -26.58
N SER A 27 -11.49 -54.53 -26.11
CA SER A 27 -11.01 -54.52 -24.74
C SER A 27 -10.06 -53.36 -24.45
N GLY A 28 -9.18 -52.99 -25.39
CA GLY A 28 -8.34 -51.79 -25.32
C GLY A 28 -9.16 -50.50 -25.28
N PHE A 29 -10.21 -50.42 -26.09
CA PHE A 29 -11.13 -49.28 -26.10
C PHE A 29 -12.00 -49.22 -24.82
N TYR A 30 -12.41 -50.39 -24.29
CA TYR A 30 -13.12 -50.49 -23.01
C TYR A 30 -12.23 -50.11 -21.80
N ILE A 31 -10.95 -50.46 -21.85
CA ILE A 31 -9.96 -50.03 -20.84
C ILE A 31 -9.68 -48.52 -20.98
N MET A 32 -9.62 -47.96 -22.19
CA MET A 32 -9.51 -46.50 -22.40
C MET A 32 -10.78 -45.74 -22.01
N LEU A 33 -11.97 -46.30 -22.23
CA LEU A 33 -13.24 -45.67 -21.78
C LEU A 33 -13.46 -45.77 -20.28
N ASN A 34 -12.90 -46.78 -19.61
CA ASN A 34 -12.93 -46.90 -18.14
C ASN A 34 -11.71 -46.28 -17.45
N ALA A 35 -10.69 -45.84 -18.15
CA ALA A 35 -9.78 -44.81 -17.74
C ALA A 35 -10.50 -43.45 -17.84
N GLN A 36 -11.71 -43.31 -17.27
CA GLN A 36 -12.20 -42.05 -16.85
C GLN A 36 -11.09 -41.48 -15.97
N SER A 37 -10.34 -40.55 -16.54
CA SER A 37 -9.58 -39.63 -15.74
C SER A 37 -10.54 -39.20 -14.63
N LYS A 38 -10.31 -39.64 -13.41
CA LYS A 38 -10.96 -39.06 -12.24
C LYS A 38 -10.73 -37.59 -12.46
N GLU A 39 -11.76 -36.85 -12.91
CA GLU A 39 -11.66 -35.39 -12.99
C GLU A 39 -11.26 -35.00 -11.58
N ILE A 40 -10.00 -34.70 -11.41
CA ILE A 40 -9.51 -34.17 -10.14
C ILE A 40 -10.27 -32.85 -10.04
N SER A 41 -11.32 -32.85 -9.22
CA SER A 41 -12.07 -31.63 -8.95
C SER A 41 -11.05 -30.61 -8.48
N SER A 42 -10.76 -29.62 -9.31
CA SER A 42 -9.88 -28.51 -8.95
C SER A 42 -10.53 -27.60 -7.89
N THR A 43 -11.76 -27.91 -7.46
CA THR A 43 -12.54 -27.12 -6.51
C THR A 43 -12.87 -27.90 -5.25
N TYR A 44 -12.44 -27.35 -4.12
CA TYR A 44 -12.59 -27.92 -2.77
C TYR A 44 -13.54 -27.04 -1.96
N ASN A 45 -14.84 -27.41 -1.94
CA ASN A 45 -15.84 -26.67 -1.19
C ASN A 45 -15.68 -26.95 0.32
N ILE A 46 -15.46 -25.91 1.12
CA ILE A 46 -15.20 -26.05 2.57
C ILE A 46 -16.32 -26.74 3.32
N ARG A 47 -17.58 -26.69 2.84
CA ARG A 47 -18.71 -27.40 3.44
C ARG A 47 -18.53 -28.91 3.39
N ASN A 48 -17.85 -29.44 2.37
CA ASN A 48 -17.54 -30.86 2.25
C ASN A 48 -16.50 -31.33 3.30
N TYR A 49 -15.87 -30.38 3.99
CA TYR A 49 -14.89 -30.61 5.05
C TYR A 49 -15.42 -30.28 6.44
N GLY A 50 -16.72 -29.92 6.54
CA GLY A 50 -17.42 -29.69 7.80
C GLY A 50 -17.65 -28.24 8.17
N ALA A 51 -17.37 -27.27 7.27
CA ALA A 51 -17.69 -25.87 7.52
C ALA A 51 -19.21 -25.65 7.55
N ILE A 52 -19.68 -24.91 8.55
CA ILE A 52 -21.11 -24.66 8.78
C ILE A 52 -21.53 -23.33 8.18
N GLY A 53 -20.78 -22.26 8.42
CA GLY A 53 -21.06 -20.93 7.90
C GLY A 53 -22.25 -20.24 8.55
N ASP A 54 -22.47 -20.43 9.85
CA ASP A 54 -23.54 -19.85 10.64
C ASP A 54 -23.12 -18.63 11.48
N GLY A 55 -21.84 -18.24 11.41
CA GLY A 55 -21.24 -17.14 12.17
C GLY A 55 -21.02 -17.41 13.65
N LYS A 56 -21.20 -18.65 14.10
CA LYS A 56 -21.12 -19.06 15.52
C LYS A 56 -20.11 -20.18 15.74
N ASN A 57 -20.15 -21.21 14.91
CA ASN A 57 -19.23 -22.32 14.97
C ASN A 57 -17.90 -21.97 14.31
N LEU A 58 -16.79 -22.41 14.92
CA LEU A 58 -15.46 -22.15 14.39
C LEU A 58 -15.20 -23.01 13.14
N ASP A 59 -15.09 -22.35 11.98
CA ASP A 59 -14.93 -23.00 10.67
C ASP A 59 -13.49 -23.07 10.18
N SER A 60 -12.53 -22.38 10.83
CA SER A 60 -11.12 -22.42 10.42
C SER A 60 -10.51 -23.82 10.34
N PRO A 61 -10.86 -24.81 11.19
CA PRO A 61 -10.36 -26.17 11.03
C PRO A 61 -10.80 -26.82 9.70
N SER A 62 -12.07 -26.58 9.30
CA SER A 62 -12.65 -27.11 8.06
C SER A 62 -12.08 -26.41 6.82
N ILE A 63 -11.87 -25.09 6.89
CA ILE A 63 -11.22 -24.31 5.83
C ILE A 63 -9.78 -24.78 5.63
N ASN A 64 -9.01 -24.92 6.72
CA ASN A 64 -7.63 -25.39 6.67
C ASN A 64 -7.54 -26.82 6.13
N LYS A 65 -8.49 -27.71 6.49
CA LYS A 65 -8.56 -29.06 5.95
C LYS A 65 -8.79 -29.07 4.43
N ALA A 66 -9.67 -28.21 3.92
CA ALA A 66 -9.89 -28.07 2.47
C ALA A 66 -8.61 -27.58 1.76
N ILE A 67 -7.90 -26.61 2.33
CA ILE A 67 -6.62 -26.11 1.83
C ILE A 67 -5.55 -27.22 1.80
N GLU A 68 -5.44 -28.01 2.85
CA GLU A 68 -4.50 -29.14 2.92
C GLU A 68 -4.78 -30.20 1.86
N GLU A 69 -6.05 -30.58 1.65
CA GLU A 69 -6.42 -31.55 0.63
C GLU A 69 -6.18 -31.03 -0.79
N ALA A 70 -6.50 -29.75 -1.04
CA ALA A 70 -6.16 -29.10 -2.31
C ALA A 70 -4.64 -29.09 -2.55
N SER A 71 -3.87 -28.72 -1.54
CA SER A 71 -2.40 -28.68 -1.60
C SER A 71 -1.79 -30.08 -1.87
N LYS A 72 -2.28 -31.14 -1.21
CA LYS A 72 -1.85 -32.53 -1.45
C LYS A 72 -2.13 -32.98 -2.89
N ALA A 73 -3.17 -32.44 -3.52
CA ALA A 73 -3.52 -32.72 -4.91
C ALA A 73 -2.72 -31.88 -5.93
N GLY A 74 -1.80 -31.02 -5.45
CA GLY A 74 -0.98 -30.15 -6.28
C GLY A 74 -1.49 -28.71 -6.41
N GLY A 75 -2.63 -28.38 -5.80
CA GLY A 75 -3.26 -27.06 -5.82
C GLY A 75 -4.73 -27.10 -6.22
N GLY A 76 -5.35 -25.93 -6.32
CA GLY A 76 -6.73 -25.79 -6.77
C GLY A 76 -7.46 -24.63 -6.08
N THR A 77 -8.76 -24.55 -6.35
CA THR A 77 -9.64 -23.54 -5.76
C THR A 77 -10.29 -24.07 -4.50
N VAL A 78 -10.06 -23.42 -3.38
CA VAL A 78 -10.79 -23.65 -2.12
C VAL A 78 -11.97 -22.70 -2.10
N LEU A 79 -13.16 -23.23 -2.33
CA LEU A 79 -14.41 -22.47 -2.43
C LEU A 79 -15.01 -22.23 -1.06
N VAL A 80 -15.19 -20.97 -0.72
CA VAL A 80 -15.97 -20.48 0.43
C VAL A 80 -17.34 -20.01 -0.10
N PRO A 81 -18.40 -20.84 -0.04
CA PRO A 81 -19.71 -20.47 -0.57
C PRO A 81 -20.42 -19.46 0.35
N ALA A 82 -21.58 -18.93 -0.10
CA ALA A 82 -22.39 -18.01 0.71
C ALA A 82 -22.63 -18.53 2.13
N GLY A 83 -22.42 -17.66 3.13
CA GLY A 83 -22.52 -17.94 4.57
C GLY A 83 -21.55 -17.08 5.37
N THR A 84 -21.67 -17.11 6.71
CA THR A 84 -20.74 -16.41 7.62
C THR A 84 -19.88 -17.44 8.36
N TYR A 85 -18.61 -17.48 8.06
CA TYR A 85 -17.65 -18.46 8.57
C TYR A 85 -16.79 -17.84 9.66
N LEU A 86 -17.11 -18.12 10.93
CA LEU A 86 -16.31 -17.69 12.08
C LEU A 86 -14.95 -18.39 12.03
N SER A 87 -13.87 -17.64 12.05
CA SER A 87 -12.55 -18.18 11.76
C SER A 87 -11.45 -17.58 12.64
N GLY A 88 -10.60 -18.44 13.17
CA GLY A 88 -9.24 -18.10 13.56
C GLY A 88 -8.33 -18.13 12.34
N SER A 89 -7.04 -18.49 12.54
CA SER A 89 -6.06 -18.48 11.46
C SER A 89 -6.36 -19.45 10.33
N ILE A 90 -6.43 -18.92 9.11
CA ILE A 90 -6.44 -19.68 7.84
C ILE A 90 -5.02 -19.67 7.28
N ARG A 91 -4.46 -20.86 7.08
CA ARG A 91 -3.08 -21.07 6.64
C ARG A 91 -3.04 -21.40 5.16
N LEU A 92 -2.60 -20.43 4.35
CA LEU A 92 -2.50 -20.63 2.90
C LEU A 92 -1.36 -21.59 2.55
N LYS A 93 -1.43 -22.16 1.36
CA LYS A 93 -0.41 -23.02 0.74
C LYS A 93 -0.13 -22.56 -0.70
N SER A 94 0.97 -23.05 -1.25
CA SER A 94 1.29 -22.79 -2.67
C SER A 94 0.26 -23.40 -3.61
N ASN A 95 0.02 -22.75 -4.75
CA ASN A 95 -0.92 -23.14 -5.80
C ASN A 95 -2.40 -23.18 -5.34
N ILE A 96 -2.76 -22.35 -4.34
CA ILE A 96 -4.14 -22.27 -3.84
C ILE A 96 -4.78 -20.96 -4.24
N ASN A 97 -6.01 -21.05 -4.75
CA ASN A 97 -6.94 -19.94 -4.83
C ASN A 97 -8.00 -20.08 -3.73
N LEU A 98 -7.93 -19.24 -2.70
CA LEU A 98 -9.01 -19.07 -1.74
C LEU A 98 -10.08 -18.17 -2.38
N TYR A 99 -11.16 -18.80 -2.84
CA TYR A 99 -12.23 -18.12 -3.56
C TYR A 99 -13.44 -17.89 -2.66
N LEU A 100 -13.78 -16.62 -2.42
CA LEU A 100 -14.93 -16.20 -1.65
C LEU A 100 -16.09 -15.91 -2.59
N ASP A 101 -17.11 -16.75 -2.57
CA ASP A 101 -18.29 -16.58 -3.42
C ASP A 101 -19.12 -15.35 -2.97
N ALA A 102 -20.01 -14.89 -3.83
CA ALA A 102 -20.94 -13.82 -3.48
C ALA A 102 -21.79 -14.24 -2.25
N GLY A 103 -21.84 -13.35 -1.24
CA GLY A 103 -22.50 -13.65 0.04
C GLY A 103 -21.67 -14.46 1.03
N ALA A 104 -20.42 -14.82 0.71
CA ALA A 104 -19.49 -15.40 1.67
C ALA A 104 -18.89 -14.32 2.58
N THR A 105 -18.81 -14.59 3.87
CA THR A 105 -18.08 -13.77 4.84
C THR A 105 -17.18 -14.64 5.68
N ILE A 106 -15.86 -14.38 5.66
CA ILE A 106 -14.92 -14.89 6.66
C ILE A 106 -14.92 -13.88 7.81
N LEU A 107 -15.37 -14.31 8.99
CA LEU A 107 -15.48 -13.47 10.18
C LEU A 107 -14.40 -13.83 11.18
N GLY A 108 -13.55 -12.88 11.55
CA GLY A 108 -12.52 -13.08 12.57
C GLY A 108 -13.12 -13.45 13.93
N ALA A 109 -12.62 -14.53 14.52
CA ALA A 109 -13.07 -15.01 15.82
C ALA A 109 -12.69 -14.03 16.95
N PRO A 110 -13.51 -13.88 18.00
CA PRO A 110 -13.13 -13.15 19.20
C PRO A 110 -11.86 -13.74 19.82
N GLN A 111 -11.04 -12.88 20.41
CA GLN A 111 -9.71 -13.28 20.94
C GLN A 111 -9.80 -14.34 22.06
N GLU A 112 -10.91 -14.31 22.84
CA GLU A 112 -11.18 -15.24 23.93
C GLU A 112 -11.31 -16.68 23.47
N MET A 113 -11.55 -16.91 22.19
CA MET A 113 -11.60 -18.26 21.60
C MET A 113 -10.21 -18.86 21.41
N ASN A 114 -9.12 -18.09 21.53
CA ASN A 114 -7.74 -18.53 21.28
C ASN A 114 -7.57 -19.26 19.93
N ALA A 115 -8.27 -18.78 18.90
CA ALA A 115 -8.38 -19.44 17.61
C ALA A 115 -7.28 -19.05 16.62
N TYR A 116 -6.47 -18.03 16.94
CA TYR A 116 -5.37 -17.58 16.09
C TYR A 116 -4.07 -18.34 16.38
N ASP A 117 -3.21 -18.40 15.38
CA ASP A 117 -1.88 -18.98 15.54
C ASP A 117 -0.99 -18.08 16.41
N GLU A 118 0.00 -18.67 17.01
CA GLU A 118 1.06 -17.93 17.71
C GLU A 118 1.95 -17.21 16.70
N THR A 119 2.58 -16.13 17.16
CA THR A 119 3.62 -15.48 16.36
C THR A 119 4.76 -16.44 16.09
N GLU A 120 5.29 -16.39 14.87
CA GLU A 120 6.47 -17.14 14.49
C GLU A 120 7.74 -16.55 15.13
N PRO A 121 8.81 -17.32 15.32
CA PRO A 121 10.12 -16.81 15.70
C PRO A 121 10.64 -15.82 14.64
N SER A 122 11.18 -14.69 15.06
CA SER A 122 11.79 -13.70 14.15
C SER A 122 13.25 -13.48 14.52
N ASN A 123 14.14 -13.60 13.53
CA ASN A 123 15.55 -13.27 13.67
C ASN A 123 15.83 -11.77 13.51
N ALA A 124 14.89 -11.02 12.95
CA ALA A 124 15.02 -9.58 12.74
C ALA A 124 14.74 -8.75 14.01
N GLY A 125 14.23 -9.42 15.06
CA GLY A 125 13.75 -8.74 16.27
C GLY A 125 12.48 -7.92 16.01
N PRO A 126 11.85 -7.37 17.04
CA PRO A 126 10.73 -6.45 16.88
C PRO A 126 11.27 -5.13 16.35
N TYR A 127 11.16 -4.99 15.07
CA TYR A 127 11.61 -3.82 14.34
C TYR A 127 10.42 -2.90 14.13
N GLN A 128 10.45 -1.71 14.67
CA GLN A 128 9.44 -0.65 14.60
C GLN A 128 8.24 -0.84 15.55
N ASP A 129 7.04 -1.07 15.00
CA ASP A 129 5.99 -1.69 15.78
C ASP A 129 6.06 -3.20 15.54
N GLY A 130 5.87 -3.99 16.57
CA GLY A 130 6.01 -5.45 16.46
C GLY A 130 5.03 -6.09 15.49
N ALA A 131 4.01 -5.36 15.04
CA ALA A 131 3.03 -5.86 14.08
C ALA A 131 3.62 -6.05 12.67
N HIS A 132 4.67 -5.30 12.28
CA HIS A 132 5.40 -5.52 11.03
C HIS A 132 6.29 -6.77 11.04
N THR A 133 6.58 -7.33 12.20
CA THR A 133 7.54 -8.42 12.36
C THR A 133 6.89 -9.79 12.27
N TYR A 134 5.64 -9.91 12.74
CA TYR A 134 4.96 -11.20 12.89
C TYR A 134 3.78 -11.33 11.94
N PHE A 135 3.59 -12.53 11.35
CA PHE A 135 2.62 -12.79 10.29
C PHE A 135 1.63 -13.90 10.64
N HIS A 136 2.03 -14.91 11.42
CA HIS A 136 1.18 -16.08 11.68
C HIS A 136 -0.04 -15.73 12.55
N ASN A 137 0.07 -14.75 13.44
CA ASN A 137 -1.03 -14.27 14.27
C ASN A 137 -2.00 -13.38 13.47
N SER A 138 -2.53 -13.90 12.38
CA SER A 138 -3.42 -13.19 11.47
C SER A 138 -4.62 -14.06 11.10
N LEU A 139 -5.69 -13.45 10.59
CA LEU A 139 -6.88 -14.18 10.15
C LEU A 139 -6.58 -15.04 8.91
N ILE A 140 -5.86 -14.49 7.94
CA ILE A 140 -5.37 -15.23 6.76
C ILE A 140 -3.89 -14.98 6.65
N TRP A 141 -3.07 -16.04 6.61
CA TRP A 141 -1.64 -15.85 6.45
C TRP A 141 -0.97 -16.89 5.54
N GLY A 142 0.21 -16.53 5.03
CA GLY A 142 1.06 -17.40 4.24
C GLY A 142 2.50 -16.92 4.20
N GLU A 143 3.44 -17.85 4.27
CA GLU A 143 4.87 -17.56 4.25
C GLU A 143 5.60 -18.50 3.28
N ASN A 144 6.57 -17.96 2.51
CA ASN A 144 7.39 -18.74 1.55
C ASN A 144 6.58 -19.50 0.50
N LEU A 145 5.47 -18.92 0.00
CA LEU A 145 4.53 -19.58 -0.91
C LEU A 145 4.69 -19.07 -2.35
N THR A 146 4.28 -19.91 -3.30
CA THR A 146 4.22 -19.54 -4.72
C THR A 146 2.82 -19.78 -5.28
N ASN A 147 2.33 -18.91 -6.17
CA ASN A 147 1.01 -18.97 -6.79
C ASN A 147 -0.09 -18.94 -5.72
N VAL A 148 -0.24 -17.82 -5.07
CA VAL A 148 -1.23 -17.59 -4.00
C VAL A 148 -2.29 -16.63 -4.49
N PHE A 149 -3.54 -17.04 -4.42
CA PHE A 149 -4.65 -16.25 -4.90
C PHE A 149 -5.72 -16.13 -3.80
N ILE A 150 -6.23 -14.92 -3.58
CA ILE A 150 -7.40 -14.62 -2.73
C ILE A 150 -8.35 -13.83 -3.61
N THR A 151 -9.43 -14.44 -4.05
CA THR A 151 -10.28 -13.87 -5.09
C THR A 151 -11.78 -14.08 -4.80
N GLY A 152 -12.64 -13.45 -5.56
CA GLY A 152 -14.09 -13.61 -5.47
C GLY A 152 -14.80 -12.34 -5.02
N HIS A 153 -16.09 -12.45 -4.65
CA HIS A 153 -16.96 -11.31 -4.32
C HIS A 153 -17.41 -11.31 -2.86
N GLY A 154 -16.73 -12.06 -2.00
CA GLY A 154 -17.05 -12.15 -0.58
C GLY A 154 -16.35 -11.10 0.26
N ILE A 155 -16.59 -11.20 1.57
CA ILE A 155 -16.10 -10.26 2.57
C ILE A 155 -15.14 -10.97 3.53
N ILE A 156 -14.02 -10.32 3.82
CA ILE A 156 -13.16 -10.65 4.95
C ILE A 156 -13.45 -9.60 6.03
N ASN A 157 -14.06 -10.02 7.12
CA ASN A 157 -14.42 -9.18 8.24
C ASN A 157 -13.57 -9.52 9.45
N GLY A 158 -12.63 -8.67 9.78
CA GLY A 158 -11.74 -8.83 10.93
C GLY A 158 -12.32 -8.36 12.25
N GLY A 159 -13.65 -8.34 12.42
CA GLY A 159 -14.32 -7.78 13.62
C GLY A 159 -13.87 -8.37 14.96
N GLY A 160 -13.32 -9.59 14.98
CA GLY A 160 -12.74 -10.21 16.18
C GLY A 160 -11.24 -10.01 16.36
N ILE A 161 -10.53 -9.45 15.38
CA ILE A 161 -9.10 -9.19 15.49
C ILE A 161 -8.80 -7.88 16.23
N VAL A 162 -7.65 -7.84 16.89
CA VAL A 162 -7.29 -6.73 17.78
C VAL A 162 -6.82 -5.53 16.98
N ARG A 163 -7.33 -4.38 17.35
CA ARG A 163 -6.65 -3.11 17.10
C ARG A 163 -5.57 -2.91 18.16
N ASP A 164 -4.46 -2.40 17.75
CA ASP A 164 -3.25 -2.23 18.51
C ASP A 164 -3.27 -1.54 19.86
N ASP A 165 -4.28 -0.73 20.12
CA ASP A 165 -4.27 0.19 21.28
C ASP A 165 -4.04 -0.48 22.63
N LEU A 166 -4.34 -1.78 22.73
CA LEU A 166 -4.14 -2.55 23.96
C LEU A 166 -2.78 -3.25 24.04
N ILE A 167 -2.17 -3.59 22.91
CA ILE A 167 -0.90 -4.33 22.87
C ILE A 167 0.27 -3.41 22.62
N LEU A 168 0.11 -2.44 21.72
CA LEU A 168 1.18 -1.53 21.32
C LEU A 168 1.47 -0.44 22.32
N ASN A 169 0.51 -0.02 23.17
CA ASN A 169 0.83 0.91 24.26
C ASN A 169 1.86 0.36 25.24
N LYS A 170 2.02 -0.97 25.29
CA LYS A 170 3.12 -1.64 26.01
C LYS A 170 4.38 -1.80 25.15
N MET A 171 4.28 -1.64 23.83
CA MET A 171 5.36 -1.87 22.87
C MET A 171 5.86 -0.59 22.19
N ASN A 172 5.08 0.49 22.25
CA ASN A 172 5.44 1.82 21.73
C ASN A 172 6.44 2.58 22.62
N ASP A 173 7.11 1.90 23.51
CA ASP A 173 8.33 2.47 24.05
C ASP A 173 9.33 2.60 22.90
N HIS A 174 9.60 3.83 22.47
CA HIS A 174 10.43 4.17 21.32
C HIS A 174 11.84 3.55 21.37
N ASP A 175 12.23 2.98 22.49
CA ASP A 175 13.49 2.27 22.70
C ASP A 175 13.40 0.74 22.56
N ASN A 176 12.20 0.16 22.42
CA ASN A 176 12.03 -1.31 22.33
C ASN A 176 12.57 -1.95 21.05
N TRP A 177 12.80 -1.15 19.98
CA TRP A 177 13.48 -1.67 18.80
C TRP A 177 14.92 -2.14 19.07
N LYS A 178 15.52 -1.70 20.17
CA LYS A 178 16.84 -2.15 20.65
C LYS A 178 16.79 -3.47 21.42
N ASN A 179 15.59 -3.95 21.77
CA ASN A 179 15.43 -5.21 22.47
C ASN A 179 15.03 -6.30 21.47
N PRO A 180 15.93 -7.25 21.13
CA PRO A 180 15.64 -8.32 20.16
C PRO A 180 14.55 -9.29 20.62
N ASN A 181 14.08 -9.22 21.85
CA ASN A 181 13.05 -10.09 22.42
C ASN A 181 12.18 -9.36 23.44
N PRO A 182 11.21 -8.52 23.03
CA PRO A 182 10.25 -8.00 23.98
C PRO A 182 9.37 -9.15 24.48
N PRO A 183 9.31 -9.38 25.82
CA PRO A 183 8.64 -10.56 26.39
C PRO A 183 7.14 -10.63 26.11
N ALA A 184 6.52 -9.54 25.70
CA ALA A 184 5.06 -9.42 25.65
C ALA A 184 4.41 -9.98 24.37
N MET A 185 5.12 -10.14 23.24
CA MET A 185 4.53 -10.60 21.97
C MET A 185 4.67 -12.08 21.69
N GLN A 186 5.63 -12.76 22.28
CA GLN A 186 5.87 -14.19 22.05
C GLN A 186 4.78 -15.11 22.61
N SER A 187 3.88 -14.62 23.45
CA SER A 187 2.89 -15.44 24.15
C SER A 187 1.43 -15.17 23.80
N LEU A 188 1.15 -14.26 22.86
CA LEU A 188 -0.23 -13.85 22.60
C LEU A 188 -0.69 -14.38 21.25
N ARG A 189 -1.60 -15.34 21.27
CA ARG A 189 -2.41 -15.77 20.11
C ARG A 189 -3.46 -14.72 19.75
N LEU A 190 -3.03 -13.46 19.62
CA LEU A 190 -3.92 -12.38 19.29
C LEU A 190 -3.84 -12.10 17.80
N GLY A 191 -4.89 -12.46 17.07
CA GLY A 191 -5.02 -12.08 15.67
C GLY A 191 -5.10 -10.55 15.54
N ASN A 192 -4.24 -9.96 14.71
CA ASN A 192 -4.20 -8.51 14.55
C ASN A 192 -4.13 -8.02 13.10
N LYS A 193 -4.23 -8.91 12.12
CA LYS A 193 -4.25 -8.57 10.69
C LYS A 193 -5.29 -9.40 9.95
N ALA A 194 -5.97 -8.81 8.97
CA ALA A 194 -6.90 -9.58 8.17
C ALA A 194 -6.14 -10.48 7.18
N ILE A 195 -5.16 -9.96 6.44
CA ILE A 195 -4.30 -10.73 5.53
C ILE A 195 -2.84 -10.40 5.82
N ALA A 196 -2.00 -11.41 6.00
CA ALA A 196 -0.56 -11.28 6.16
C ALA A 196 0.20 -12.29 5.29
N LEU A 197 0.97 -11.80 4.31
CA LEU A 197 1.78 -12.64 3.42
C LEU A 197 3.25 -12.23 3.50
N LYS A 198 4.15 -13.20 3.62
CA LYS A 198 5.58 -12.97 3.73
C LYS A 198 6.37 -13.86 2.76
N LEU A 199 7.33 -13.25 2.05
CA LEU A 199 8.25 -13.96 1.15
C LEU A 199 7.53 -14.85 0.11
N CYS A 200 6.38 -14.39 -0.40
CA CYS A 200 5.61 -15.11 -1.39
C CYS A 200 5.99 -14.67 -2.82
N LYS A 201 5.61 -15.47 -3.81
CA LYS A 201 5.83 -15.18 -5.22
C LYS A 201 4.57 -15.46 -6.03
N ASN A 202 4.25 -14.58 -6.99
CA ASN A 202 3.05 -14.64 -7.82
C ASN A 202 1.78 -14.67 -6.99
N VAL A 203 1.44 -13.49 -6.44
CA VAL A 203 0.28 -13.28 -5.56
C VAL A 203 -0.77 -12.46 -6.29
N THR A 204 -2.03 -12.87 -6.20
CA THR A 204 -3.17 -12.05 -6.68
C THR A 204 -4.23 -11.94 -5.59
N ILE A 205 -4.62 -10.70 -5.26
CA ILE A 205 -5.74 -10.40 -4.38
C ILE A 205 -6.73 -9.56 -5.17
N LYS A 206 -7.95 -10.09 -5.36
CA LYS A 206 -8.85 -9.49 -6.34
C LYS A 206 -10.33 -9.62 -5.99
N ASP A 207 -11.09 -8.53 -6.28
CA ASP A 207 -12.57 -8.45 -6.25
C ASP A 207 -13.20 -8.63 -4.86
N ILE A 208 -12.42 -8.70 -3.78
CA ILE A 208 -12.88 -8.90 -2.41
C ILE A 208 -13.12 -7.58 -1.68
N THR A 209 -13.91 -7.66 -0.60
CA THR A 209 -14.07 -6.56 0.36
C THR A 209 -13.43 -6.95 1.70
N ILE A 210 -12.68 -6.03 2.32
CA ILE A 210 -12.11 -6.20 3.66
C ILE A 210 -12.69 -5.11 4.57
N VAL A 211 -13.22 -5.52 5.72
CA VAL A 211 -13.71 -4.60 6.76
C VAL A 211 -13.08 -4.95 8.11
N HIS A 212 -12.90 -3.93 8.96
CA HIS A 212 -12.32 -4.10 10.29
C HIS A 212 -10.97 -4.84 10.27
N GLY A 213 -10.05 -4.36 9.44
CA GLY A 213 -8.78 -5.04 9.12
C GLY A 213 -7.81 -5.26 10.29
N GLY A 214 -8.14 -4.75 11.48
CA GLY A 214 -7.26 -4.83 12.64
C GLY A 214 -6.18 -3.75 12.61
N HIS A 215 -4.94 -4.13 12.88
CA HIS A 215 -3.79 -3.24 12.76
C HIS A 215 -3.45 -2.98 11.29
N PHE A 216 -3.45 -4.03 10.46
CA PHE A 216 -3.35 -3.95 9.01
C PHE A 216 -4.49 -4.74 8.37
N ALA A 217 -5.20 -4.15 7.42
CA ALA A 217 -6.08 -4.94 6.58
C ALA A 217 -5.27 -5.89 5.68
N MET A 218 -4.14 -5.41 5.15
CA MET A 218 -3.15 -6.23 4.46
C MET A 218 -1.73 -5.84 4.88
N LEU A 219 -0.94 -6.80 5.37
CA LEU A 219 0.50 -6.69 5.52
C LEU A 219 1.18 -7.65 4.53
N LEU A 220 1.84 -7.11 3.53
CA LEU A 220 2.40 -7.85 2.40
C LEU A 220 3.90 -7.55 2.32
N THR A 221 4.74 -8.47 2.84
CA THR A 221 6.17 -8.22 2.99
C THR A 221 7.01 -9.18 2.16
N GLY A 222 7.94 -8.65 1.39
CA GLY A 222 8.91 -9.44 0.64
C GLY A 222 8.36 -10.20 -0.56
N ILE A 223 7.27 -9.75 -1.15
CA ILE A 223 6.59 -10.44 -2.25
C ILE A 223 7.19 -10.02 -3.60
N ASP A 224 7.41 -10.99 -4.47
CA ASP A 224 7.75 -10.79 -5.87
C ASP A 224 6.58 -11.16 -6.78
N MET A 225 6.22 -10.26 -7.71
CA MET A 225 5.10 -10.38 -8.65
C MET A 225 3.76 -10.43 -7.91
N MET A 226 3.19 -9.25 -7.68
CA MET A 226 1.90 -9.13 -6.98
C MET A 226 0.92 -8.25 -7.76
N THR A 227 -0.33 -8.68 -7.80
CA THR A 227 -1.46 -7.91 -8.32
C THR A 227 -2.53 -7.75 -7.24
N ILE A 228 -2.92 -6.52 -6.96
CA ILE A 228 -4.09 -6.19 -6.13
C ILE A 228 -5.03 -5.38 -7.01
N ASP A 229 -6.20 -5.92 -7.30
CA ASP A 229 -7.12 -5.32 -8.26
C ASP A 229 -8.57 -5.35 -7.77
N ASN A 230 -9.28 -4.23 -7.91
CA ASN A 230 -10.69 -4.10 -7.56
C ASN A 230 -11.03 -4.54 -6.11
N VAL A 231 -10.14 -4.22 -5.16
CA VAL A 231 -10.35 -4.51 -3.74
C VAL A 231 -10.95 -3.29 -3.04
N THR A 232 -11.96 -3.51 -2.21
CA THR A 232 -12.54 -2.47 -1.35
C THR A 232 -12.13 -2.73 0.11
N ILE A 233 -11.57 -1.72 0.76
CA ILE A 233 -11.17 -1.78 2.18
C ILE A 233 -11.87 -0.66 2.93
N ASP A 234 -12.55 -1.00 4.03
CA ASP A 234 -13.09 -0.05 5.00
C ASP A 234 -12.64 -0.47 6.40
N THR A 235 -11.57 0.16 6.85
CA THR A 235 -10.88 -0.19 8.11
C THR A 235 -10.54 1.06 8.90
N ASN A 236 -10.06 0.90 10.13
CA ASN A 236 -9.66 2.06 10.94
C ASN A 236 -8.18 2.41 10.77
N ARG A 237 -7.28 1.42 10.71
CA ARG A 237 -5.83 1.62 10.54
C ARG A 237 -5.38 1.27 9.15
N ASP A 238 -4.08 0.98 8.95
CA ASP A 238 -3.48 0.76 7.65
C ASP A 238 -4.32 -0.15 6.74
N GLY A 239 -4.57 0.35 5.52
CA GLY A 239 -5.31 -0.41 4.52
C GLY A 239 -4.42 -1.44 3.84
N MET A 240 -3.41 -0.99 3.12
CA MET A 240 -2.47 -1.85 2.39
C MET A 240 -1.03 -1.43 2.70
N ASP A 241 -0.29 -2.29 3.39
CA ASP A 241 1.15 -2.16 3.58
C ASP A 241 1.89 -3.08 2.62
N ILE A 242 2.59 -2.47 1.66
CA ILE A 242 3.37 -3.11 0.62
C ILE A 242 4.85 -2.93 0.99
N ASP A 243 5.40 -3.91 1.68
CA ASP A 243 6.70 -3.79 2.32
C ASP A 243 7.75 -4.68 1.65
N CYS A 244 8.89 -4.12 1.28
CA CYS A 244 9.98 -4.88 0.65
C CYS A 244 9.56 -5.68 -0.60
N CYS A 245 8.52 -5.24 -1.31
CA CYS A 245 7.93 -5.94 -2.45
C CYS A 245 8.48 -5.46 -3.79
N ARG A 246 8.41 -6.32 -4.81
CA ARG A 246 8.89 -6.03 -6.17
C ARG A 246 7.87 -6.46 -7.22
N ASN A 247 7.82 -5.70 -8.34
CA ASN A 247 6.94 -6.00 -9.47
C ASN A 247 5.46 -6.06 -9.04
N VAL A 248 4.96 -4.94 -8.51
CA VAL A 248 3.64 -4.83 -7.91
C VAL A 248 2.72 -3.95 -8.75
N VAL A 249 1.50 -4.40 -8.96
CA VAL A 249 0.42 -3.62 -9.57
C VAL A 249 -0.73 -3.51 -8.57
N ILE A 250 -1.16 -2.28 -8.25
CA ILE A 250 -2.35 -1.99 -7.44
C ILE A 250 -3.27 -1.15 -8.30
N SER A 251 -4.48 -1.65 -8.57
CA SER A 251 -5.40 -0.97 -9.49
C SER A 251 -6.85 -1.07 -9.06
N ASN A 252 -7.64 -0.04 -9.42
CA ASN A 252 -9.09 -0.02 -9.26
C ASN A 252 -9.60 -0.22 -7.81
N CYS A 253 -8.75 0.04 -6.82
CA CYS A 253 -9.07 -0.19 -5.41
C CYS A 253 -9.74 1.02 -4.75
N ARG A 254 -10.58 0.75 -3.73
CA ARG A 254 -11.15 1.75 -2.82
C ARG A 254 -10.67 1.45 -1.42
N VAL A 255 -9.99 2.41 -0.78
CA VAL A 255 -9.40 2.22 0.55
C VAL A 255 -9.82 3.37 1.46
N ASN A 256 -10.53 3.05 2.51
CA ASN A 256 -10.86 3.96 3.61
C ASN A 256 -10.11 3.55 4.87
N SER A 257 -9.27 4.47 5.39
CA SER A 257 -8.37 4.18 6.52
C SER A 257 -8.14 5.45 7.36
N PRO A 258 -9.13 5.91 8.13
CA PRO A 258 -9.04 7.21 8.80
C PRO A 258 -7.99 7.30 9.92
N GLY A 259 -7.57 6.19 10.49
CA GLY A 259 -6.63 6.17 11.62
C GLY A 259 -5.16 6.12 11.22
N ASP A 260 -4.85 5.61 10.02
CA ASP A 260 -3.50 5.52 9.49
C ASP A 260 -3.50 5.53 7.95
N ASP A 261 -2.45 5.03 7.29
CA ASP A 261 -2.26 5.15 5.85
C ASP A 261 -3.21 4.24 5.04
N GLY A 262 -3.74 4.73 3.94
CA GLY A 262 -4.63 3.96 3.07
C GLY A 262 -3.87 2.96 2.20
N ILE A 263 -2.96 3.44 1.35
CA ILE A 263 -2.04 2.63 0.57
C ILE A 263 -0.63 3.09 0.90
N CYS A 264 0.16 2.23 1.53
CA CYS A 264 1.49 2.54 2.00
C CYS A 264 2.53 1.62 1.40
N LEU A 265 3.54 2.21 0.76
CA LEU A 265 4.75 1.47 0.37
C LEU A 265 5.77 1.62 1.49
N LYS A 266 6.31 0.52 1.96
CA LYS A 266 7.34 0.47 3.01
C LYS A 266 8.56 -0.32 2.52
N SER A 267 9.66 -0.12 3.21
CA SER A 267 10.89 -0.88 2.98
C SER A 267 11.58 -1.06 4.34
N THR A 268 10.98 -1.92 5.16
CA THR A 268 11.38 -2.18 6.54
C THR A 268 12.60 -3.10 6.62
N PHE A 269 13.09 -3.32 7.83
CA PHE A 269 14.08 -4.37 8.14
C PHE A 269 13.43 -5.67 8.66
N ALA A 270 12.11 -5.85 8.48
CA ALA A 270 11.37 -6.99 9.00
C ALA A 270 11.82 -8.36 8.45
N LEU A 271 12.52 -8.37 7.32
CA LEU A 271 13.12 -9.57 6.73
C LEU A 271 14.53 -9.89 7.28
N GLY A 272 15.09 -9.05 8.16
CA GLY A 272 16.47 -9.17 8.64
C GLY A 272 17.51 -8.74 7.61
N GLU A 273 17.09 -8.09 6.53
CA GLU A 273 17.94 -7.56 5.47
C GLU A 273 17.39 -6.24 4.92
N PHE A 274 18.23 -5.45 4.27
CA PHE A 274 17.81 -4.29 3.49
C PHE A 274 17.27 -4.75 2.14
N ARG A 275 15.97 -4.64 1.94
CA ARG A 275 15.33 -5.00 0.67
C ARG A 275 14.49 -3.84 0.13
N ILE A 276 14.84 -3.39 -1.06
CA ILE A 276 14.16 -2.28 -1.73
C ILE A 276 12.74 -2.66 -2.17
N THR A 277 11.81 -1.72 -2.03
CA THR A 277 10.49 -1.79 -2.67
C THR A 277 10.59 -1.13 -4.04
N GLU A 278 10.38 -1.91 -5.11
CA GLU A 278 10.65 -1.44 -6.47
C GLU A 278 9.70 -1.97 -7.54
N ASN A 279 9.63 -1.23 -8.66
CA ASN A 279 8.80 -1.56 -9.82
C ASN A 279 7.32 -1.67 -9.41
N VAL A 280 6.77 -0.60 -8.81
CA VAL A 280 5.40 -0.55 -8.30
C VAL A 280 4.57 0.42 -9.12
N SER A 281 3.38 -0.01 -9.54
CA SER A 281 2.37 0.84 -10.16
C SER A 281 1.11 0.89 -9.29
N ILE A 282 0.66 2.10 -8.93
CA ILE A 282 -0.62 2.35 -8.25
C ILE A 282 -1.47 3.21 -9.20
N THR A 283 -2.64 2.71 -9.61
CA THR A 283 -3.47 3.44 -10.57
C THR A 283 -4.96 3.26 -10.35
N ASN A 284 -5.75 4.28 -10.73
CA ASN A 284 -7.21 4.25 -10.66
C ASN A 284 -7.77 3.95 -9.26
N CYS A 285 -7.06 4.35 -8.19
CA CYS A 285 -7.47 4.09 -6.82
C CYS A 285 -8.17 5.30 -6.19
N GLN A 286 -9.09 5.02 -5.28
CA GLN A 286 -9.75 6.00 -4.43
C GLN A 286 -9.35 5.77 -2.98
N VAL A 287 -8.78 6.79 -2.34
CA VAL A 287 -8.29 6.70 -0.96
C VAL A 287 -8.97 7.77 -0.12
N SER A 288 -9.38 7.41 1.09
CA SER A 288 -10.16 8.30 1.95
C SER A 288 -9.93 8.10 3.44
N GLY A 289 -10.37 9.09 4.23
CA GLY A 289 -10.30 9.09 5.69
C GLY A 289 -11.68 9.31 6.34
N PHE A 290 -12.73 8.69 5.83
CA PHE A 290 -14.05 8.71 6.46
C PHE A 290 -14.08 7.85 7.73
N GLN A 291 -15.04 8.11 8.63
CA GLN A 291 -15.28 7.22 9.77
C GLN A 291 -15.45 5.78 9.27
N GLU A 292 -14.79 4.83 9.94
CA GLU A 292 -14.87 3.41 9.59
C GLU A 292 -16.32 2.92 9.48
N GLY A 293 -16.61 2.14 8.45
CA GLY A 293 -17.94 1.62 8.12
C GLY A 293 -18.76 2.55 7.23
N THR A 294 -18.37 3.83 7.11
CA THR A 294 -19.20 4.81 6.39
C THR A 294 -18.88 4.93 4.90
N LEU A 295 -17.78 4.32 4.44
CA LEU A 295 -17.53 4.15 3.02
C LEU A 295 -18.55 3.19 2.40
N LEU A 296 -18.79 2.05 3.04
CA LEU A 296 -19.66 0.99 2.53
C LEU A 296 -21.16 1.27 2.72
N ASP A 297 -21.53 2.00 3.77
CA ASP A 297 -22.92 2.43 3.96
C ASP A 297 -23.31 3.63 3.08
N GLY A 298 -22.33 4.22 2.38
CA GLY A 298 -22.50 5.35 1.46
C GLY A 298 -22.67 6.71 2.14
N THR A 299 -22.63 6.80 3.48
CA THR A 299 -22.77 8.07 4.20
C THR A 299 -21.51 8.92 4.20
N MET A 300 -20.34 8.32 4.02
CA MET A 300 -19.02 8.98 3.87
C MET A 300 -18.80 10.10 4.91
N LYS A 301 -18.97 9.80 6.19
CA LYS A 301 -18.87 10.77 7.27
C LYS A 301 -17.39 11.16 7.48
N PRO A 302 -17.02 12.46 7.36
CA PRO A 302 -15.66 12.89 7.61
C PRO A 302 -15.21 12.56 9.05
N ARG A 303 -13.92 12.20 9.20
CA ARG A 303 -13.24 12.11 10.49
C ARG A 303 -12.18 13.20 10.56
N PRO A 304 -12.26 14.14 11.51
CA PRO A 304 -11.24 15.18 11.66
C PRO A 304 -9.84 14.59 11.85
N ASN A 305 -8.85 15.21 11.24
CA ASN A 305 -7.44 14.80 11.29
C ASN A 305 -7.16 13.38 10.79
N ALA A 306 -8.03 12.84 9.93
CA ALA A 306 -7.84 11.51 9.36
C ALA A 306 -6.53 11.42 8.57
N SER A 307 -5.86 10.28 8.65
CA SER A 307 -4.64 9.97 7.91
C SER A 307 -4.93 9.52 6.48
N GLY A 308 -5.40 8.33 6.26
CA GLY A 308 -6.04 7.81 5.04
C GLY A 308 -5.35 8.09 3.69
N ARG A 309 -4.05 8.28 3.64
CA ARG A 309 -3.32 8.80 2.47
C ARG A 309 -2.67 7.71 1.61
N ILE A 310 -2.12 8.11 0.47
CA ILE A 310 -1.10 7.33 -0.25
C ILE A 310 0.27 7.81 0.24
N LYS A 311 1.13 6.87 0.66
CA LYS A 311 2.42 7.19 1.26
C LYS A 311 3.54 6.25 0.83
N LEU A 312 4.73 6.79 0.64
CA LEU A 312 5.99 6.05 0.61
C LEU A 312 6.73 6.33 1.92
N GLY A 313 7.02 5.30 2.68
CA GLY A 313 7.63 5.41 4.01
C GLY A 313 6.58 5.34 5.14
N THR A 314 6.88 5.73 6.38
CA THR A 314 8.15 6.27 6.89
C THR A 314 9.29 5.26 6.89
N GLU A 315 8.94 3.98 7.04
CA GLU A 315 9.87 2.87 7.04
C GLU A 315 10.52 2.76 5.66
N SER A 316 11.82 3.06 5.61
CA SER A 316 12.56 3.28 4.36
C SER A 316 13.99 2.75 4.41
N SER A 317 14.26 1.73 5.21
CA SER A 317 15.60 1.18 5.40
C SER A 317 16.23 0.67 4.10
N GLY A 318 15.48 -0.06 3.27
CA GLY A 318 15.94 -0.54 1.96
C GLY A 318 15.72 0.45 0.80
N GLY A 319 14.80 1.40 0.98
CA GLY A 319 14.48 2.43 -0.02
C GLY A 319 13.39 2.04 -1.03
N PHE A 320 13.18 2.95 -1.99
CA PHE A 320 12.12 2.88 -3.00
C PHE A 320 12.66 3.23 -4.38
N ARG A 321 12.25 2.49 -5.42
CA ARG A 321 12.73 2.75 -6.78
C ARG A 321 11.70 2.38 -7.85
N ASN A 322 11.67 3.17 -8.95
CA ASN A 322 10.85 2.90 -10.12
C ASN A 322 9.36 2.76 -9.77
N ILE A 323 8.76 3.82 -9.23
CA ILE A 323 7.37 3.80 -8.76
C ILE A 323 6.54 4.78 -9.55
N THR A 324 5.35 4.36 -9.97
CA THR A 324 4.36 5.22 -10.59
C THR A 324 3.07 5.24 -9.78
N ILE A 325 2.50 6.45 -9.57
CA ILE A 325 1.17 6.63 -8.95
C ILE A 325 0.37 7.52 -9.90
N SER A 326 -0.79 7.05 -10.35
CA SER A 326 -1.56 7.83 -11.34
C SER A 326 -3.07 7.64 -11.25
N ASN A 327 -3.81 8.64 -11.73
CA ASN A 327 -5.27 8.58 -11.86
C ASN A 327 -5.99 8.25 -10.54
N CYS A 328 -5.52 8.81 -9.43
CA CYS A 328 -6.09 8.53 -8.10
C CYS A 328 -6.85 9.73 -7.54
N THR A 329 -7.83 9.44 -6.69
CA THR A 329 -8.50 10.44 -5.85
C THR A 329 -8.17 10.22 -4.38
N ILE A 330 -7.91 11.31 -3.66
CA ILE A 330 -7.59 11.30 -2.22
C ILE A 330 -8.56 12.28 -1.55
N ARG A 331 -9.32 11.81 -0.55
CA ARG A 331 -10.40 12.63 -0.01
C ARG A 331 -10.54 12.55 1.51
N SER A 332 -10.75 13.72 2.14
CA SER A 332 -11.03 13.84 3.59
C SER A 332 -9.98 13.15 4.47
N CYS A 333 -8.72 13.30 4.10
CA CYS A 333 -7.57 12.73 4.80
C CYS A 333 -6.32 13.60 4.57
N ARG A 334 -5.15 13.15 4.96
CA ARG A 334 -3.89 13.81 4.57
C ARG A 334 -3.62 13.58 3.09
N GLY A 335 -2.84 14.47 2.48
CA GLY A 335 -2.45 14.36 1.09
C GLY A 335 -1.37 13.30 0.83
N LEU A 336 -0.74 13.39 -0.34
CA LEU A 336 0.35 12.52 -0.75
C LEU A 336 1.60 12.73 0.13
N ALA A 337 2.26 11.65 0.56
CA ALA A 337 3.50 11.73 1.33
C ALA A 337 4.62 10.86 0.74
N LEU A 338 5.82 11.44 0.59
CA LEU A 338 7.05 10.76 0.20
C LEU A 338 8.10 10.98 1.29
N GLU A 339 8.42 9.94 2.04
CA GLU A 339 9.25 10.03 3.22
C GLU A 339 10.36 8.97 3.19
N SER A 340 11.62 9.39 3.14
CA SER A 340 12.79 8.51 3.27
C SER A 340 13.61 8.96 4.47
N VAL A 341 13.59 8.20 5.57
CA VAL A 341 14.16 8.62 6.86
C VAL A 341 14.97 7.55 7.60
N ASP A 342 15.09 6.35 7.03
CA ASP A 342 15.81 5.24 7.66
C ASP A 342 17.06 4.80 6.88
N GLY A 343 17.65 5.71 6.09
CA GLY A 343 18.90 5.48 5.38
C GLY A 343 18.74 4.97 3.94
N GLY A 344 17.54 4.65 3.48
CA GLY A 344 17.28 4.21 2.11
C GLY A 344 17.27 5.35 1.10
N ILE A 345 17.36 5.00 -0.19
CA ILE A 345 17.18 5.93 -1.30
C ILE A 345 15.76 5.83 -1.86
N LEU A 346 15.15 6.99 -2.14
CA LEU A 346 13.92 7.09 -2.91
C LEU A 346 14.26 7.70 -4.27
N GLU A 347 14.07 6.94 -5.36
CA GLU A 347 14.50 7.39 -6.69
C GLU A 347 13.59 6.92 -7.83
N ASN A 348 13.54 7.70 -8.92
CA ASN A 348 12.77 7.42 -10.13
C ASN A 348 11.28 7.26 -9.82
N ILE A 349 10.67 8.31 -9.29
CA ILE A 349 9.26 8.33 -8.91
C ILE A 349 8.49 9.26 -9.83
N THR A 350 7.40 8.78 -10.40
CA THR A 350 6.48 9.60 -11.20
C THR A 350 5.08 9.53 -10.61
N ILE A 351 4.48 10.68 -10.33
CA ILE A 351 3.13 10.79 -9.76
C ILE A 351 2.33 11.77 -10.61
N SER A 352 1.14 11.36 -11.08
CA SER A 352 0.37 12.20 -12.00
C SER A 352 -1.15 12.00 -11.93
N ASN A 353 -1.88 13.02 -12.40
CA ASN A 353 -3.33 12.97 -12.53
C ASN A 353 -4.03 12.67 -11.20
N LEU A 354 -3.77 13.50 -10.18
CA LEU A 354 -4.39 13.38 -8.87
C LEU A 354 -5.45 14.45 -8.64
N VAL A 355 -6.59 14.07 -8.08
CA VAL A 355 -7.58 14.98 -7.50
C VAL A 355 -7.64 14.71 -6.00
N MET A 356 -7.29 15.73 -5.19
CA MET A 356 -7.18 15.62 -3.75
C MET A 356 -8.03 16.71 -3.08
N THR A 357 -9.05 16.32 -2.31
CA THR A 357 -10.02 17.26 -1.74
C THR A 357 -10.22 17.08 -0.25
N ASP A 358 -10.56 18.18 0.42
CA ASP A 358 -10.85 18.21 1.85
C ASP A 358 -9.67 17.67 2.68
N LEU A 359 -8.45 18.06 2.30
CA LEU A 359 -7.24 17.52 2.90
C LEU A 359 -6.94 18.15 4.26
N TYR A 360 -6.42 17.34 5.17
CA TYR A 360 -5.83 17.77 6.43
C TYR A 360 -4.31 17.95 6.28
N HIS A 361 -3.75 18.91 6.98
CA HIS A 361 -2.32 19.21 7.12
C HIS A 361 -1.59 19.65 5.85
N TYR A 362 -1.75 18.95 4.71
CA TYR A 362 -1.01 19.23 3.48
C TYR A 362 -1.66 18.55 2.26
N ALA A 363 -1.31 19.04 1.08
CA ALA A 363 -1.59 18.35 -0.19
C ALA A 363 -0.45 17.41 -0.58
N ILE A 364 0.80 17.90 -0.52
CA ILE A 364 2.01 17.14 -0.84
C ILE A 364 3.03 17.35 0.28
N TYR A 365 3.52 16.27 0.85
CA TYR A 365 4.59 16.26 1.85
C TYR A 365 5.76 15.41 1.36
N ILE A 366 6.94 16.01 1.29
CA ILE A 366 8.17 15.35 0.85
C ILE A 366 9.24 15.59 1.91
N ALA A 367 9.80 14.53 2.47
CA ALA A 367 10.79 14.65 3.53
C ALA A 367 11.89 13.59 3.43
N THR A 368 13.14 14.02 3.70
CA THR A 368 14.23 13.13 4.05
C THR A 368 14.64 13.31 5.50
N GLY A 369 15.21 12.27 6.11
CA GLY A 369 15.62 12.30 7.51
C GLY A 369 16.66 11.22 7.83
N ASN A 370 17.10 11.21 9.09
CA ASN A 370 18.11 10.29 9.63
C ASN A 370 17.59 9.58 10.90
N ARG A 371 16.29 9.19 10.89
CA ARG A 371 15.71 8.42 11.99
C ARG A 371 16.40 7.06 12.17
N ASN A 372 16.81 6.47 11.06
CA ASN A 372 17.66 5.28 10.99
C ASN A 372 17.21 4.12 11.89
N ARG A 373 15.94 3.74 11.79
CA ARG A 373 15.36 2.62 12.52
C ARG A 373 15.78 1.27 11.94
N SER A 374 17.06 1.00 11.79
CA SER A 374 17.56 -0.34 11.47
C SER A 374 18.84 -0.63 12.25
N PRO A 375 19.16 -1.89 12.53
CA PRO A 375 20.34 -2.24 13.33
C PRO A 375 21.65 -1.73 12.74
N GLU A 376 21.70 -1.55 11.42
CA GLU A 376 22.90 -1.23 10.67
C GLU A 376 22.85 0.14 9.99
N ALA A 377 21.75 0.90 10.13
CA ALA A 377 21.60 2.17 9.44
C ALA A 377 22.56 3.22 9.98
N LYS A 378 23.51 3.63 9.17
CA LYS A 378 24.44 4.75 9.39
C LYS A 378 24.50 5.68 8.18
N MET A 379 23.53 5.58 7.26
CA MET A 379 23.51 6.35 6.03
C MET A 379 22.47 7.46 6.10
N HIS A 380 22.77 8.57 5.46
CA HIS A 380 21.77 9.60 5.23
C HIS A 380 20.75 9.10 4.21
N SER A 381 19.47 9.30 4.51
CA SER A 381 18.41 9.03 3.54
C SER A 381 18.53 9.98 2.36
N ARG A 382 18.30 9.48 1.16
CA ARG A 382 18.42 10.23 -0.08
C ARG A 382 17.15 10.21 -0.89
N MET A 383 16.93 11.28 -1.62
CA MET A 383 15.83 11.35 -2.58
C MET A 383 16.31 12.01 -3.86
N LYS A 384 16.01 11.40 -5.00
CA LYS A 384 16.36 11.97 -6.30
C LYS A 384 15.39 11.56 -7.42
N ASN A 385 15.34 12.41 -8.46
CA ASN A 385 14.60 12.14 -9.68
C ASN A 385 13.12 11.86 -9.42
N VAL A 386 12.39 12.87 -8.91
CA VAL A 386 10.96 12.80 -8.59
C VAL A 386 10.19 13.79 -9.43
N LEU A 387 9.16 13.33 -10.13
CA LEU A 387 8.23 14.15 -10.90
C LEU A 387 6.81 14.00 -10.34
N ILE A 388 6.17 15.12 -10.00
CA ILE A 388 4.75 15.18 -9.61
C ILE A 388 4.03 16.16 -10.56
N SER A 389 3.00 15.69 -11.24
CA SER A 389 2.33 16.49 -12.28
C SER A 389 0.81 16.32 -12.31
N ASN A 390 0.12 17.33 -12.87
CA ASN A 390 -1.33 17.31 -13.10
C ASN A 390 -2.12 17.04 -11.80
N VAL A 391 -1.99 17.94 -10.82
CA VAL A 391 -2.63 17.81 -9.50
C VAL A 391 -3.63 18.96 -9.29
N ILE A 392 -4.83 18.62 -8.82
CA ILE A 392 -5.78 19.57 -8.22
C ILE A 392 -5.92 19.21 -6.75
N ALA A 393 -5.67 20.18 -5.85
CA ALA A 393 -5.69 19.92 -4.41
C ALA A 393 -6.38 21.04 -3.63
N THR A 394 -7.18 20.66 -2.61
CA THR A 394 -7.75 21.59 -1.61
C THR A 394 -7.36 21.15 -0.20
N VAL A 395 -6.81 22.09 0.58
CA VAL A 395 -6.42 21.87 1.99
C VAL A 395 -7.35 22.67 2.89
N SER A 396 -8.01 21.98 3.81
CA SER A 396 -9.09 22.53 4.65
C SER A 396 -8.61 23.17 5.95
N GLU A 397 -7.30 23.29 6.15
CA GLU A 397 -6.68 23.83 7.35
C GLU A 397 -5.68 24.95 7.03
N LYS A 398 -5.26 25.70 8.05
CA LYS A 398 -4.28 26.79 7.93
C LYS A 398 -2.86 26.30 7.57
N MET A 399 -2.61 25.02 7.51
CA MET A 399 -1.29 24.45 7.21
C MET A 399 -0.85 24.77 5.77
N SER A 400 0.44 24.59 5.47
CA SER A 400 0.99 24.79 4.13
C SER A 400 0.59 23.66 3.19
N GLY A 401 0.26 24.03 1.95
CA GLY A 401 -0.23 23.06 0.98
C GLY A 401 0.83 22.08 0.47
N ILE A 402 2.00 22.58 0.08
CA ILE A 402 3.15 21.76 -0.37
C ILE A 402 4.32 22.00 0.57
N GLN A 403 4.88 20.95 1.12
CA GLN A 403 5.94 20.97 2.12
C GLN A 403 7.08 20.06 1.66
N ILE A 404 8.28 20.63 1.43
CA ILE A 404 9.45 19.88 0.96
C ILE A 404 10.61 20.16 1.90
N MET A 405 11.12 19.10 2.53
CA MET A 405 12.12 19.18 3.59
C MET A 405 13.23 18.16 3.37
N GLY A 406 14.30 18.60 2.70
CA GLY A 406 15.54 17.84 2.58
C GLY A 406 16.38 17.90 3.85
N LEU A 407 17.54 17.27 3.80
CA LEU A 407 18.61 17.38 4.80
C LEU A 407 19.71 18.32 4.30
N PRO A 408 20.30 19.17 5.15
CA PRO A 408 21.40 20.03 4.75
C PRO A 408 22.61 19.24 4.22
N GLU A 409 22.92 18.09 4.83
CA GLU A 409 24.07 17.25 4.46
C GLU A 409 23.81 16.43 3.20
N GLU A 410 22.53 16.08 2.93
CA GLU A 410 22.12 15.26 1.79
C GLU A 410 20.82 15.85 1.18
N PRO A 411 20.92 16.96 0.43
CA PRO A 411 19.76 17.61 -0.16
C PRO A 411 18.99 16.71 -1.15
N ILE A 412 17.68 16.91 -1.24
CA ILE A 412 16.84 16.28 -2.28
C ILE A 412 17.33 16.75 -3.64
N ASP A 413 17.53 15.85 -4.61
CA ASP A 413 18.11 16.19 -5.93
C ASP A 413 17.14 15.88 -7.08
N GLY A 414 16.86 16.86 -7.93
CA GLY A 414 16.04 16.67 -9.12
C GLY A 414 14.57 16.42 -8.79
N LEU A 415 13.94 17.40 -8.15
CA LEU A 415 12.49 17.40 -7.89
C LEU A 415 11.79 18.35 -8.86
N ARG A 416 10.82 17.84 -9.62
CA ARG A 416 9.96 18.64 -10.50
C ARG A 416 8.51 18.56 -10.07
N LEU A 417 7.87 19.74 -9.91
CA LEU A 417 6.43 19.89 -9.68
C LEU A 417 5.85 20.68 -10.84
N GLU A 418 4.81 20.15 -11.50
CA GLU A 418 4.23 20.82 -12.65
C GLU A 418 2.71 20.65 -12.78
N ASN A 419 2.04 21.63 -13.39
CA ASN A 419 0.60 21.63 -13.65
C ASN A 419 -0.22 21.41 -12.38
N ILE A 420 0.06 22.18 -11.31
CA ILE A 420 -0.61 22.04 -10.01
C ILE A 420 -1.55 23.22 -9.76
N ARG A 421 -2.77 22.93 -9.34
CA ARG A 421 -3.72 23.90 -8.80
C ARG A 421 -3.97 23.58 -7.33
N LEU A 422 -3.51 24.47 -6.46
CA LEU A 422 -3.61 24.33 -5.01
C LEU A 422 -4.49 25.44 -4.44
N THR A 423 -5.51 25.06 -3.69
CA THR A 423 -6.30 25.98 -2.85
C THR A 423 -6.12 25.58 -1.39
N THR A 424 -5.75 26.52 -0.54
CA THR A 424 -5.62 26.31 0.90
C THR A 424 -6.70 27.08 1.64
N LYS A 425 -6.98 26.72 2.89
CA LYS A 425 -7.92 27.47 3.74
C LYS A 425 -7.48 28.92 3.96
N GLY A 426 -6.17 29.15 4.04
CA GLY A 426 -5.64 30.45 4.43
C GLY A 426 -5.76 30.73 5.93
N GLY A 427 -5.81 32.00 6.31
CA GLY A 427 -5.94 32.44 7.70
C GLY A 427 -4.63 32.51 8.48
N GLY A 428 -3.49 32.47 7.80
CA GLY A 428 -2.17 32.66 8.41
C GLY A 428 -1.96 34.12 8.82
N THR A 429 -1.21 34.34 9.93
CA THR A 429 -0.92 35.66 10.48
C THR A 429 0.49 36.12 10.11
N SER A 430 0.81 37.39 10.43
CA SER A 430 2.17 37.93 10.27
C SER A 430 3.18 37.24 11.20
N GLU A 431 2.73 36.78 12.37
CA GLU A 431 3.54 35.99 13.29
C GLU A 431 3.84 34.60 12.70
N ASP A 432 2.87 33.98 12.05
CA ASP A 432 3.08 32.74 11.32
C ASP A 432 4.13 32.90 10.22
N ALA A 433 4.11 34.02 9.47
CA ALA A 433 5.10 34.32 8.45
C ALA A 433 6.55 34.49 8.99
N ALA A 434 6.69 34.80 10.27
CA ALA A 434 7.98 34.95 10.94
C ALA A 434 8.53 33.66 11.57
N ILE A 435 7.78 32.57 11.56
CA ILE A 435 8.19 31.27 12.14
C ILE A 435 9.44 30.76 11.39
N LYS A 436 10.40 30.28 12.18
CA LYS A 436 11.54 29.52 11.67
C LYS A 436 11.30 28.03 11.94
N PRO A 437 10.92 27.26 10.92
CA PRO A 437 10.65 25.84 11.10
C PRO A 437 11.90 25.10 11.58
N ARG A 438 11.73 24.27 12.62
CA ARG A 438 12.84 23.47 13.13
C ARG A 438 13.27 22.41 12.13
N GLU A 439 14.50 21.97 12.23
CA GLU A 439 14.96 20.74 11.60
C GLU A 439 14.37 19.53 12.34
N LEU A 440 14.06 18.46 11.60
CA LEU A 440 13.50 17.23 12.18
C LEU A 440 14.24 16.00 11.62
N ALA A 441 15.57 16.09 11.53
CA ALA A 441 16.39 15.07 10.91
C ALA A 441 16.21 13.68 11.57
N ASP A 442 16.29 13.61 12.89
CA ASP A 442 16.24 12.35 13.65
C ASP A 442 14.82 11.99 14.14
N GLY A 443 13.84 12.82 13.82
CA GLY A 443 12.48 12.65 14.29
C GLY A 443 11.57 11.89 13.33
N TYR A 444 10.37 11.59 13.79
CA TYR A 444 9.29 11.11 12.93
C TYR A 444 8.79 12.28 12.05
N PRO A 445 8.84 12.19 10.71
CA PRO A 445 8.67 13.32 9.80
C PRO A 445 7.20 13.67 9.57
N GLU A 446 6.47 13.99 10.59
CA GLU A 446 5.07 14.41 10.48
C GLU A 446 4.91 15.93 10.59
N PRO A 447 4.14 16.57 9.70
CA PRO A 447 3.94 18.01 9.68
C PRO A 447 3.46 18.61 11.01
N TYR A 448 2.61 17.90 11.76
CA TYR A 448 2.16 18.39 13.07
C TYR A 448 3.29 18.51 14.11
N LYS A 449 4.39 17.79 13.92
CA LYS A 449 5.59 17.90 14.77
C LYS A 449 6.45 19.12 14.42
N ILE A 450 6.33 19.58 13.17
CA ILE A 450 7.03 20.78 12.69
C ILE A 450 6.21 22.02 13.06
N GLY A 451 4.89 21.93 12.97
CA GLY A 451 3.95 23.02 13.24
C GLY A 451 3.64 23.86 12.02
N THR A 452 3.11 25.06 12.25
CA THR A 452 2.77 26.00 11.17
C THR A 452 4.02 26.45 10.44
N LEU A 453 3.96 26.43 9.11
CA LEU A 453 5.05 26.89 8.25
C LEU A 453 4.85 28.36 7.84
N PRO A 454 5.95 29.07 7.53
CA PRO A 454 5.91 30.50 7.19
C PRO A 454 5.40 30.83 5.79
N ALA A 455 4.99 29.85 5.00
CA ALA A 455 4.33 30.01 3.70
C ALA A 455 3.04 29.20 3.65
N TYR A 456 2.00 29.71 3.01
CA TYR A 456 0.72 28.99 2.92
C TYR A 456 0.70 27.97 1.76
N GLY A 457 1.34 28.29 0.64
CA GLY A 457 1.29 27.48 -0.59
C GLY A 457 2.44 26.49 -0.68
N ILE A 458 3.69 26.94 -0.80
CA ILE A 458 4.87 26.10 -1.01
C ILE A 458 5.95 26.47 0.00
N PHE A 459 6.39 25.52 0.80
CA PHE A 459 7.59 25.63 1.61
C PHE A 459 8.61 24.59 1.16
N ALA A 460 9.84 25.02 0.86
CA ALA A 460 10.90 24.10 0.39
C ALA A 460 12.26 24.49 0.91
N ARG A 461 13.04 23.49 1.39
CA ARG A 461 14.42 23.68 1.87
C ARG A 461 15.32 22.48 1.62
N HIS A 462 16.64 22.73 1.51
CA HIS A 462 17.70 21.74 1.29
C HIS A 462 17.45 20.91 0.03
N ILE A 463 17.49 21.57 -1.13
CA ILE A 463 17.19 20.94 -2.42
C ILE A 463 18.26 21.34 -3.46
N LYS A 464 18.63 20.40 -4.30
CA LYS A 464 19.34 20.64 -5.56
C LYS A 464 18.40 20.40 -6.74
N ASN A 465 18.49 21.26 -7.76
CA ASN A 465 17.72 21.11 -9.00
C ASN A 465 16.20 21.03 -8.75
N LEU A 466 15.61 22.08 -8.17
CA LEU A 466 14.15 22.22 -8.01
C LEU A 466 13.54 22.89 -9.24
N GLU A 467 12.59 22.24 -9.87
CA GLU A 467 11.82 22.79 -10.99
C GLU A 467 10.35 22.93 -10.63
N LEU A 468 9.80 24.13 -10.82
CA LEU A 468 8.39 24.46 -10.57
C LEU A 468 7.78 25.05 -11.85
N ALA A 469 6.80 24.37 -12.46
CA ALA A 469 6.20 24.78 -13.72
C ALA A 469 4.66 24.77 -13.68
N ASN A 470 4.03 25.84 -14.19
CA ASN A 470 2.57 25.94 -14.30
C ASN A 470 1.83 25.69 -12.98
N ILE A 471 2.26 26.31 -11.88
CA ILE A 471 1.65 26.15 -10.57
C ILE A 471 0.82 27.37 -10.21
N THR A 472 -0.41 27.15 -9.75
CA THR A 472 -1.27 28.18 -9.18
C THR A 472 -1.55 27.86 -7.73
N THR A 473 -1.30 28.83 -6.81
CA THR A 473 -1.67 28.73 -5.41
C THR A 473 -2.67 29.82 -5.03
N GLN A 474 -3.71 29.41 -4.31
CA GLN A 474 -4.80 30.29 -3.86
C GLN A 474 -5.15 30.00 -2.40
N PHE A 475 -5.79 30.97 -1.74
CA PHE A 475 -6.39 30.79 -0.43
C PHE A 475 -7.87 31.22 -0.43
N GLU A 476 -8.69 30.62 0.43
CA GLU A 476 -10.11 30.98 0.60
C GLU A 476 -10.27 32.16 1.56
N THR A 477 -9.46 32.22 2.59
CA THR A 477 -9.45 33.31 3.60
C THR A 477 -8.11 33.99 3.56
N ASP A 478 -8.08 35.31 3.68
CA ASP A 478 -6.86 36.12 3.66
C ASP A 478 -5.75 35.51 4.51
N ASP A 479 -4.55 35.43 3.94
CA ASP A 479 -3.38 34.85 4.57
C ASP A 479 -2.21 35.84 4.53
N LYS A 480 -1.67 36.17 5.71
CA LYS A 480 -0.56 37.12 5.84
C LYS A 480 0.81 36.50 5.62
N ARG A 481 0.86 35.21 5.33
CA ARG A 481 2.09 34.53 4.93
C ARG A 481 2.33 34.69 3.43
N PRO A 482 3.57 34.67 2.95
CA PRO A 482 3.85 34.55 1.51
C PRO A 482 3.28 33.24 0.95
N ALA A 483 3.04 33.23 -0.36
CA ALA A 483 2.59 32.03 -1.05
C ALA A 483 3.69 30.97 -1.16
N ALA A 484 4.96 31.40 -1.29
CA ALA A 484 6.09 30.49 -1.37
C ALA A 484 7.28 30.99 -0.55
N MET A 485 8.00 30.04 0.08
CA MET A 485 9.26 30.31 0.77
C MET A 485 10.26 29.19 0.48
N PHE A 486 11.45 29.61 0.02
CA PHE A 486 12.56 28.72 -0.36
C PHE A 486 13.81 29.06 0.46
N SER A 487 14.49 28.05 0.97
CA SER A 487 15.77 28.23 1.68
C SER A 487 16.76 27.12 1.38
N ASP A 488 18.03 27.47 1.24
CA ASP A 488 19.11 26.53 0.94
C ASP A 488 18.79 25.65 -0.29
N ILE A 489 18.68 26.29 -1.45
CA ILE A 489 18.42 25.62 -2.72
C ILE A 489 19.52 25.96 -3.72
N GLN A 490 20.04 24.94 -4.39
CA GLN A 490 20.98 25.08 -5.50
C GLN A 490 20.31 24.66 -6.81
N GLY A 491 20.15 25.58 -7.75
CA GLY A 491 19.44 25.35 -9.01
C GLY A 491 17.92 25.40 -8.81
N LEU A 492 17.35 26.59 -8.91
CA LEU A 492 15.89 26.80 -8.84
C LEU A 492 15.38 27.33 -10.18
N GLN A 493 14.53 26.55 -10.83
CA GLN A 493 13.84 26.96 -12.05
C GLN A 493 12.35 27.15 -11.78
N ILE A 494 11.83 28.32 -12.15
CA ILE A 494 10.43 28.67 -12.00
C ILE A 494 9.89 29.13 -13.36
N ASP A 495 8.82 28.50 -13.81
CA ASP A 495 8.12 28.90 -15.03
C ASP A 495 6.60 28.96 -14.80
N ASN A 496 5.98 30.09 -15.12
CA ASN A 496 4.53 30.32 -15.00
C ASN A 496 3.95 30.00 -13.61
N LEU A 497 4.54 30.61 -12.57
CA LEU A 497 4.05 30.50 -11.19
C LEU A 497 3.06 31.64 -10.91
N LYS A 498 1.81 31.29 -10.55
CA LYS A 498 0.73 32.22 -10.21
C LYS A 498 0.42 32.11 -8.72
N LEU A 499 0.88 33.10 -7.97
CA LEU A 499 0.78 33.13 -6.51
C LEU A 499 -0.22 34.20 -6.09
N GLN A 500 -1.30 33.82 -5.41
CA GLN A 500 -2.16 34.78 -4.72
C GLN A 500 -1.42 35.34 -3.51
N ALA A 501 -1.47 36.64 -3.33
CA ALA A 501 -0.89 37.31 -2.17
C ALA A 501 -1.89 38.32 -1.58
N ASP A 502 -1.91 38.43 -0.26
CA ASP A 502 -2.63 39.50 0.42
C ASP A 502 -1.98 40.85 0.11
N SER A 503 -2.79 41.92 0.01
CA SER A 503 -2.33 43.25 -0.35
C SER A 503 -1.31 43.85 0.63
N GLY A 504 -1.22 43.34 1.84
CA GLY A 504 -0.26 43.80 2.88
C GLY A 504 1.09 43.07 2.86
N ILE A 505 1.29 42.10 1.96
CA ILE A 505 2.52 41.32 1.89
C ILE A 505 3.53 41.98 0.94
N LYS A 506 4.78 42.09 1.37
CA LYS A 506 5.86 42.73 0.60
C LYS A 506 6.28 41.94 -0.65
N ALA A 507 6.17 40.62 -0.60
CA ALA A 507 6.49 39.74 -1.73
C ALA A 507 5.73 38.39 -1.61
N ALA A 508 5.18 37.93 -2.73
CA ALA A 508 4.48 36.64 -2.79
C ALA A 508 5.42 35.44 -2.62
N LEU A 509 6.72 35.61 -2.92
CA LEU A 509 7.76 34.61 -2.79
C LEU A 509 8.95 35.18 -2.02
N PHE A 510 9.46 34.42 -1.05
CA PHE A 510 10.72 34.70 -0.35
C PHE A 510 11.73 33.60 -0.64
N ALA A 511 12.99 34.02 -0.86
CA ALA A 511 14.11 33.10 -1.08
C ALA A 511 15.32 33.53 -0.24
N SER A 512 15.91 32.60 0.50
CA SER A 512 17.15 32.77 1.26
C SER A 512 18.13 31.65 0.93
N ASP A 513 19.42 31.99 0.76
CA ASP A 513 20.47 31.05 0.43
C ASP A 513 20.16 30.19 -0.82
N VAL A 514 19.57 30.83 -1.84
CA VAL A 514 19.23 30.20 -3.11
C VAL A 514 20.23 30.64 -4.17
N LYS A 515 20.82 29.67 -4.89
CA LYS A 515 21.79 29.87 -5.96
C LYS A 515 21.20 29.42 -7.29
N ASP A 516 21.70 29.98 -8.39
CA ASP A 516 21.33 29.60 -9.76
C ASP A 516 19.81 29.66 -10.01
N ILE A 517 19.21 30.83 -9.75
CA ILE A 517 17.78 31.07 -9.92
C ILE A 517 17.47 31.49 -11.35
N GLN A 518 16.49 30.82 -11.96
CA GLN A 518 15.86 31.20 -13.21
C GLN A 518 14.35 31.35 -13.01
N ILE A 519 13.81 32.53 -13.33
CA ILE A 519 12.36 32.81 -13.20
C ILE A 519 11.84 33.31 -14.55
N MET A 520 10.88 32.58 -15.08
CA MET A 520 10.23 32.88 -16.37
C MET A 520 8.71 32.99 -16.19
N ASN A 521 8.05 33.80 -17.01
CA ASN A 521 6.59 33.86 -17.14
C ASN A 521 5.79 33.94 -15.81
N SER A 522 6.36 34.55 -14.76
CA SER A 522 5.80 34.56 -13.41
C SER A 522 5.55 35.99 -12.91
N PRO A 523 4.45 36.63 -13.35
CA PRO A 523 4.21 38.06 -13.09
C PRO A 523 3.94 38.42 -11.62
N SER A 524 3.56 37.44 -10.80
CA SER A 524 3.39 37.62 -9.34
C SER A 524 4.70 37.68 -8.56
N ILE A 525 5.85 37.49 -9.23
CA ILE A 525 7.16 37.49 -8.62
C ILE A 525 7.98 38.66 -9.11
N ASP A 526 8.44 39.53 -8.21
CA ASP A 526 9.37 40.62 -8.57
C ASP A 526 10.77 40.03 -8.85
N GLN A 527 11.07 39.89 -10.13
CA GLN A 527 12.35 39.35 -10.61
C GLN A 527 13.56 40.20 -10.19
N ASN A 528 13.36 41.51 -9.91
CA ASN A 528 14.45 42.40 -9.52
C ASN A 528 14.99 42.11 -8.12
N LEU A 529 14.19 41.49 -7.25
CA LEU A 529 14.62 41.08 -5.92
C LEU A 529 15.64 39.92 -5.95
N TYR A 530 15.65 39.12 -7.01
CA TYR A 530 16.47 37.90 -7.13
C TYR A 530 17.66 38.06 -8.08
N SER A 531 17.58 38.94 -9.09
CA SER A 531 18.65 39.15 -10.06
C SER A 531 19.92 39.80 -9.48
N LYS A 532 19.83 40.48 -8.34
CA LYS A 532 20.96 41.18 -7.71
C LYS A 532 21.90 40.29 -6.89
N LYS A 533 21.49 39.04 -6.53
CA LYS A 533 22.32 38.12 -5.71
C LYS A 533 23.22 37.16 -6.54
N THR A 534 23.03 37.08 -7.84
CA THR A 534 23.82 36.22 -8.74
C THR A 534 25.15 36.85 -9.21
N LYS A 535 25.49 38.05 -8.73
CA LYS A 535 26.77 38.72 -9.04
C LYS A 535 27.61 38.92 -7.79
N LYS A 536 28.06 37.79 -7.19
CA LYS A 536 29.26 37.77 -6.34
C LYS A 536 29.91 36.41 -6.39
#